data_2bc53a611ce841df6b5585a50b0bbc9f
#
_entry.id   2bc53a611ce841df6b5585a50b0bbc9f
#
_cell.length_a   1.000
_cell.length_b   1.000
_cell.length_c   1.000
_cell.angle_alpha   90.00
_cell.angle_beta   90.00
_cell.angle_gamma   90.00
#
_symmetry.space_group_name_H-M   'P 1'
#
loop_
_entity.id
_entity.type
_entity.pdbx_description
1 polymer ?
#
loop_
_entity_poly.entity_id
_entity_poly.type
_entity_poly.pdbx_seq_one_letter_code
_entity_poly.pdbx_strand_id
1 'polypeptide(L)'
;MSNATKRQLAAATTALLGVLAFQPPAAAEQKFQKLTGAQIQAKFPGMELTDEAHWGEIFERNGTLAITSMGHKSAGKWRIQKDQLCLDTGTEPGGGCYEVWLAGRNVELRNQASTTPLEAVLQRPAQGR
;
A
#
# COMPACT_ATOMS: atom_id res chain seq x y z
N MET A 1 -18.40 -82.49 -28.20
CA MET A 1 -17.73 -82.03 -27.02
C MET A 1 -17.23 -80.61 -27.30
N SER A 2 -17.90 -79.61 -26.80
CA SER A 2 -17.50 -78.22 -27.02
C SER A 2 -17.01 -77.63 -25.74
N ASN A 3 -15.73 -77.27 -25.76
CA ASN A 3 -15.08 -76.51 -24.66
C ASN A 3 -15.41 -75.05 -24.87
N ALA A 4 -16.26 -74.53 -24.01
CA ALA A 4 -16.49 -73.09 -23.95
C ALA A 4 -15.45 -72.45 -23.12
N THR A 5 -14.53 -71.74 -23.77
CA THR A 5 -13.54 -70.95 -23.09
C THR A 5 -14.18 -69.62 -22.68
N LYS A 6 -14.44 -69.48 -21.41
CA LYS A 6 -14.87 -68.19 -20.82
C LYS A 6 -13.69 -67.21 -20.81
N ARG A 7 -13.70 -66.24 -21.72
CA ARG A 7 -12.81 -65.09 -21.62
C ARG A 7 -13.37 -64.11 -20.58
N GLN A 8 -12.71 -64.03 -19.49
CA GLN A 8 -12.96 -62.95 -18.52
C GLN A 8 -12.32 -61.67 -19.03
N LEU A 9 -13.16 -60.70 -19.32
CA LEU A 9 -12.76 -59.33 -19.59
C LEU A 9 -12.50 -58.64 -18.22
N ALA A 10 -11.22 -58.42 -17.92
CA ALA A 10 -10.84 -57.58 -16.79
C ALA A 10 -11.04 -56.13 -17.20
N ALA A 11 -12.05 -55.49 -16.62
CA ALA A 11 -12.23 -54.06 -16.75
C ALA A 11 -11.20 -53.36 -15.86
N ALA A 12 -10.20 -52.77 -16.48
CA ALA A 12 -9.27 -51.87 -15.76
C ALA A 12 -9.97 -50.54 -15.54
N THR A 13 -10.43 -50.29 -14.34
CA THR A 13 -10.91 -48.98 -13.90
C THR A 13 -9.70 -48.10 -13.61
N THR A 14 -9.36 -47.26 -14.56
CA THR A 14 -8.38 -46.21 -14.35
C THR A 14 -9.01 -45.10 -13.50
N ALA A 15 -8.70 -45.08 -12.23
CA ALA A 15 -9.07 -43.95 -11.36
C ALA A 15 -8.20 -42.74 -11.71
N LEU A 16 -8.77 -41.75 -12.42
CA LEU A 16 -8.18 -40.42 -12.57
C LEU A 16 -8.26 -39.73 -11.21
N LEU A 17 -7.14 -39.73 -10.47
CA LEU A 17 -6.95 -38.85 -9.35
C LEU A 17 -6.80 -37.42 -9.90
N GLY A 18 -7.90 -36.68 -9.87
CA GLY A 18 -7.88 -35.26 -10.14
C GLY A 18 -7.08 -34.54 -9.06
N VAL A 19 -5.90 -34.10 -9.41
CA VAL A 19 -5.11 -33.20 -8.57
C VAL A 19 -5.84 -31.87 -8.58
N LEU A 20 -6.61 -31.57 -7.54
CA LEU A 20 -7.11 -30.23 -7.27
C LEU A 20 -5.91 -29.33 -6.97
N ALA A 21 -5.41 -28.65 -8.00
CA ALA A 21 -4.41 -27.64 -7.82
C ALA A 21 -5.04 -26.48 -7.02
N PHE A 22 -4.68 -26.35 -5.75
CA PHE A 22 -4.96 -25.16 -4.97
C PHE A 22 -4.16 -24.02 -5.58
N GLN A 23 -4.77 -23.23 -6.45
CA GLN A 23 -4.21 -21.97 -6.90
C GLN A 23 -4.48 -20.94 -5.80
N PRO A 24 -3.43 -20.29 -5.23
CA PRO A 24 -3.68 -19.16 -4.33
C PRO A 24 -4.47 -18.11 -5.12
N PRO A 25 -5.46 -17.44 -4.47
CA PRO A 25 -6.16 -16.35 -5.14
C PRO A 25 -5.12 -15.34 -5.61
N ALA A 26 -5.17 -14.98 -6.89
CA ALA A 26 -4.36 -13.89 -7.42
C ALA A 26 -4.60 -12.67 -6.51
N ALA A 27 -3.53 -12.12 -5.91
CA ALA A 27 -3.63 -10.91 -5.12
C ALA A 27 -4.27 -9.86 -6.01
N ALA A 28 -5.51 -9.45 -5.69
CA ALA A 28 -6.18 -8.39 -6.41
C ALA A 28 -5.30 -7.14 -6.27
N GLU A 29 -4.88 -6.55 -7.39
CA GLU A 29 -4.18 -5.27 -7.39
C GLU A 29 -5.07 -4.26 -6.65
N GLN A 30 -4.55 -3.69 -5.55
CA GLN A 30 -5.24 -2.67 -4.82
C GLN A 30 -5.32 -1.42 -5.69
N LYS A 31 -6.55 -0.96 -5.96
CA LYS A 31 -6.75 0.29 -6.68
C LYS A 31 -6.53 1.46 -5.75
N PHE A 32 -5.70 2.39 -6.17
CA PHE A 32 -5.55 3.66 -5.48
C PHE A 32 -6.82 4.49 -5.63
N GLN A 33 -7.28 5.05 -4.51
CA GLN A 33 -8.42 5.95 -4.47
C GLN A 33 -7.97 7.31 -3.94
N LYS A 34 -8.40 8.37 -4.61
CA LYS A 34 -8.15 9.73 -4.16
C LYS A 34 -8.92 10.02 -2.89
N LEU A 35 -8.23 10.54 -1.88
CA LEU A 35 -8.86 10.95 -0.62
C LEU A 35 -9.40 12.36 -0.71
N THR A 36 -10.53 12.59 -0.07
CA THR A 36 -11.03 13.94 0.23
C THR A 36 -10.25 14.57 1.38
N GLY A 37 -10.35 15.89 1.54
CA GLY A 37 -9.73 16.57 2.69
C GLY A 37 -10.22 16.03 4.03
N ALA A 38 -11.50 15.67 4.14
CA ALA A 38 -12.06 15.06 5.35
C ALA A 38 -11.45 13.67 5.64
N GLN A 39 -11.20 12.88 4.60
CA GLN A 39 -10.56 11.58 4.73
C GLN A 39 -9.08 11.70 5.12
N ILE A 40 -8.37 12.67 4.56
CA ILE A 40 -6.98 12.98 4.95
C ILE A 40 -6.94 13.38 6.43
N GLN A 41 -7.85 14.28 6.84
CA GLN A 41 -7.96 14.73 8.24
C GLN A 41 -8.28 13.59 9.21
N ALA A 42 -8.99 12.58 8.77
CA ALA A 42 -9.31 11.41 9.60
C ALA A 42 -8.15 10.41 9.72
N LYS A 43 -7.30 10.32 8.70
CA LYS A 43 -6.28 9.25 8.58
C LYS A 43 -4.86 9.67 8.94
N PHE A 44 -4.48 10.91 8.68
CA PHE A 44 -3.08 11.35 8.78
C PHE A 44 -2.64 11.80 10.18
N PRO A 45 -3.46 12.50 10.99
CA PRO A 45 -3.00 12.99 12.28
C PRO A 45 -2.50 11.85 13.18
N GLY A 46 -1.29 11.99 13.69
CA GLY A 46 -0.62 11.00 14.52
C GLY A 46 0.04 9.86 13.77
N MET A 47 -0.02 9.85 12.44
CA MET A 47 0.58 8.82 11.58
C MET A 47 1.90 9.27 11.00
N GLU A 48 2.68 8.31 10.54
CA GLU A 48 3.96 8.52 9.82
C GLU A 48 3.78 8.13 8.35
N LEU A 49 4.21 9.02 7.47
CA LEU A 49 4.39 8.73 6.06
C LEU A 49 5.88 8.49 5.81
N THR A 50 6.26 7.38 5.18
CA THR A 50 7.66 6.99 5.05
C THR A 50 7.91 6.11 3.82
N ASP A 51 9.13 6.15 3.29
CA ASP A 51 9.62 5.16 2.34
C ASP A 51 10.23 3.92 3.03
N GLU A 52 10.14 3.86 4.36
CA GLU A 52 10.69 2.80 5.23
C GLU A 52 12.22 2.67 5.23
N ALA A 53 12.94 3.50 4.49
CA ALA A 53 14.39 3.39 4.36
C ALA A 53 15.14 4.70 4.63
N HIS A 54 14.72 5.79 4.00
CA HIS A 54 15.51 7.02 3.96
C HIS A 54 14.87 8.19 4.68
N TRP A 55 13.54 8.23 4.71
CA TRP A 55 12.82 9.36 5.30
C TRP A 55 11.51 8.93 5.95
N GLY A 56 11.04 9.77 6.86
CA GLY A 56 9.75 9.66 7.51
C GLY A 56 9.26 11.03 7.96
N GLU A 57 7.95 11.21 7.88
CA GLU A 57 7.25 12.44 8.27
C GLU A 57 6.08 12.09 9.19
N ILE A 58 6.14 12.54 10.43
CA ILE A 58 5.06 12.34 11.40
C ILE A 58 4.15 13.57 11.39
N PHE A 59 2.87 13.33 11.12
CA PHE A 59 1.82 14.35 11.08
C PHE A 59 1.28 14.59 12.49
N GLU A 60 1.89 15.51 13.22
CA GLU A 60 1.43 15.81 14.56
C GLU A 60 0.07 16.53 14.51
N ARG A 61 -0.77 16.27 15.52
CA ARG A 61 -2.15 16.80 15.54
C ARG A 61 -2.21 18.32 15.62
N ASN A 62 -1.15 18.97 16.09
CA ASN A 62 -1.06 20.42 16.17
C ASN A 62 -0.66 21.11 14.84
N GLY A 63 -0.48 20.33 13.75
CA GLY A 63 -0.03 20.86 12.46
C GLY A 63 1.48 20.88 12.25
N THR A 64 2.26 20.41 13.22
CA THR A 64 3.69 20.21 13.06
C THR A 64 3.97 18.96 12.26
N LEU A 65 4.96 19.01 11.38
CA LEU A 65 5.50 17.90 10.64
C LEU A 65 6.88 17.56 11.22
N ALA A 66 6.99 16.43 11.91
CA ALA A 66 8.28 15.96 12.41
C ALA A 66 8.97 15.15 11.31
N ILE A 67 10.06 15.68 10.76
CA ILE A 67 10.74 15.13 9.60
C ILE A 67 12.02 14.43 10.04
N THR A 68 12.23 13.21 9.54
CA THR A 68 13.52 12.52 9.60
C THR A 68 13.94 12.20 8.17
N SER A 69 15.09 12.67 7.75
CA SER A 69 15.61 12.43 6.41
C SER A 69 17.08 12.09 6.49
N MET A 70 17.47 10.92 5.99
CA MET A 70 18.85 10.43 6.04
C MET A 70 19.49 10.55 7.43
N GLY A 71 18.72 10.30 8.48
CA GLY A 71 19.17 10.41 9.88
C GLY A 71 19.12 11.81 10.47
N HIS A 72 18.82 12.85 9.70
CA HIS A 72 18.67 14.23 10.18
C HIS A 72 17.22 14.50 10.58
N LYS A 73 17.04 15.16 11.72
CA LYS A 73 15.73 15.56 12.22
C LYS A 73 15.51 17.04 11.95
N SER A 74 14.33 17.36 11.44
CA SER A 74 13.86 18.72 11.24
C SER A 74 12.37 18.82 11.50
N ALA A 75 11.83 20.02 11.51
CA ALA A 75 10.41 20.25 11.70
C ALA A 75 9.87 21.12 10.57
N GLY A 76 8.69 20.76 10.12
CA GLY A 76 7.91 21.51 9.16
C GLY A 76 6.48 21.71 9.66
N LYS A 77 5.62 21.99 8.73
CA LYS A 77 4.18 22.17 8.96
C LYS A 77 3.38 21.43 7.91
N TRP A 78 2.19 21.03 8.28
CA TRP A 78 1.24 20.43 7.34
C TRP A 78 -0.15 21.02 7.53
N ARG A 79 -0.90 21.07 6.46
CA ARG A 79 -2.30 21.49 6.46
C ARG A 79 -3.04 20.83 5.32
N ILE A 80 -4.35 20.85 5.40
CA ILE A 80 -5.24 20.38 4.35
C ILE A 80 -5.90 21.59 3.71
N GLN A 81 -5.86 21.63 2.39
CA GLN A 81 -6.47 22.69 1.59
C GLN A 81 -7.11 22.08 0.35
N LYS A 82 -8.41 22.25 0.18
CA LYS A 82 -9.15 21.82 -1.03
C LYS A 82 -8.83 20.37 -1.44
N ASP A 83 -9.03 19.43 -0.55
CA ASP A 83 -8.74 18.00 -0.78
C ASP A 83 -7.27 17.71 -1.10
N GLN A 84 -6.36 18.59 -0.72
CA GLN A 84 -4.92 18.40 -0.87
C GLN A 84 -4.23 18.43 0.49
N LEU A 85 -3.18 17.63 0.59
CA LEU A 85 -2.23 17.68 1.70
C LEU A 85 -1.11 18.64 1.32
N CYS A 86 -0.96 19.71 2.07
CA CYS A 86 0.07 20.71 1.84
C CYS A 86 1.17 20.59 2.89
N LEU A 87 2.40 20.42 2.44
CA LEU A 87 3.58 20.23 3.26
C LEU A 87 4.52 21.43 3.11
N ASP A 88 4.90 21.99 4.23
CA ASP A 88 6.00 22.97 4.33
C ASP A 88 7.18 22.27 5.02
N THR A 89 8.13 21.86 4.23
CA THR A 89 9.30 21.11 4.68
C THR A 89 10.55 22.00 4.84
N GLY A 90 10.40 23.31 4.68
CA GLY A 90 11.51 24.24 4.70
C GLY A 90 12.50 23.98 3.55
N THR A 91 13.76 23.68 3.88
CA THR A 91 14.78 23.35 2.88
C THR A 91 14.82 21.87 2.50
N GLU A 92 14.11 21.01 3.22
CA GLU A 92 14.03 19.59 2.89
C GLU A 92 13.20 19.38 1.62
N PRO A 93 13.50 18.33 0.82
CA PRO A 93 12.68 17.95 -0.32
C PRO A 93 11.27 17.56 0.08
N GLY A 94 10.35 17.61 -0.87
CA GLY A 94 8.98 17.10 -0.70
C GLY A 94 7.94 18.14 -0.31
N GLY A 95 8.30 19.42 -0.19
CA GLY A 95 7.34 20.50 0.08
C GLY A 95 6.38 20.71 -1.08
N GLY A 96 5.17 21.20 -0.79
CA GLY A 96 4.12 21.49 -1.76
C GLY A 96 2.77 20.92 -1.38
N CYS A 97 1.79 21.10 -2.25
CA CYS A 97 0.44 20.58 -2.09
C CYS A 97 0.21 19.39 -3.02
N TYR A 98 -0.33 18.33 -2.46
CA TYR A 98 -0.48 17.05 -3.13
C TYR A 98 -1.90 16.52 -3.04
N GLU A 99 -2.38 15.92 -4.10
CA GLU A 99 -3.46 14.95 -4.01
C GLU A 99 -2.95 13.69 -3.31
N VAL A 100 -3.76 13.13 -2.43
CA VAL A 100 -3.42 11.89 -1.70
C VAL A 100 -4.23 10.75 -2.29
N TRP A 101 -3.52 9.75 -2.77
CA TRP A 101 -4.11 8.51 -3.28
C TRP A 101 -3.70 7.36 -2.38
N LEU A 102 -4.67 6.55 -1.95
CA LEU A 102 -4.47 5.48 -0.97
C LEU A 102 -4.94 4.14 -1.51
N ALA A 103 -4.11 3.11 -1.32
CA ALA A 103 -4.43 1.71 -1.54
C ALA A 103 -3.93 0.90 -0.34
N GLY A 104 -4.84 0.49 0.56
CA GLY A 104 -4.45 -0.09 1.83
C GLY A 104 -3.65 0.90 2.67
N ARG A 105 -2.39 0.62 2.94
CA ARG A 105 -1.46 1.55 3.59
C ARG A 105 -0.51 2.25 2.60
N ASN A 106 -0.54 1.86 1.34
CA ASN A 106 0.29 2.49 0.31
C ASN A 106 -0.31 3.83 -0.09
N VAL A 107 0.54 4.83 -0.13
CA VAL A 107 0.18 6.20 -0.47
C VAL A 107 0.96 6.66 -1.69
N GLU A 108 0.27 7.30 -2.60
CA GLU A 108 0.88 8.10 -3.65
C GLU A 108 0.51 9.57 -3.43
N LEU A 109 1.51 10.42 -3.33
CA LEU A 109 1.31 11.87 -3.38
C LEU A 109 1.53 12.35 -4.82
N ARG A 110 0.50 12.93 -5.40
CA ARG A 110 0.49 13.38 -6.79
C ARG A 110 0.31 14.89 -6.85
N ASN A 111 1.10 15.56 -7.66
CA ASN A 111 0.92 16.96 -7.99
C ASN A 111 1.20 17.21 -9.47
N GLN A 112 0.88 18.42 -9.94
CA GLN A 112 1.08 18.78 -11.34
C GLN A 112 2.54 19.09 -11.69
N ALA A 113 3.40 19.28 -10.70
CA ALA A 113 4.81 19.62 -10.92
C ALA A 113 5.66 18.39 -11.29
N SER A 114 5.14 17.18 -11.08
CA SER A 114 5.84 15.93 -11.37
C SER A 114 4.91 14.91 -12.01
N THR A 115 5.38 14.25 -13.05
CA THR A 115 4.68 13.11 -13.66
C THR A 115 4.86 11.82 -12.86
N THR A 116 5.82 11.77 -11.95
CA THR A 116 6.09 10.63 -11.10
C THR A 116 5.54 10.90 -9.70
N PRO A 117 4.61 10.08 -9.20
CA PRO A 117 4.12 10.21 -7.85
C PRO A 117 5.22 9.96 -6.82
N LEU A 118 5.10 10.58 -5.66
CA LEU A 118 5.89 10.21 -4.49
C LEU A 118 5.19 9.02 -3.84
N GLU A 119 5.88 7.88 -3.81
CA GLU A 119 5.37 6.65 -3.22
C GLU A 119 5.83 6.51 -1.78
N ALA A 120 4.92 6.14 -0.90
CA ALA A 120 5.18 6.00 0.52
C ALA A 120 4.20 5.04 1.19
N VAL A 121 4.43 4.79 2.45
CA VAL A 121 3.56 3.98 3.31
C VAL A 121 3.08 4.83 4.48
N LEU A 122 1.78 4.78 4.76
CA LEU A 122 1.19 5.39 5.94
C LEU A 122 1.11 4.34 7.06
N GLN A 123 1.76 4.61 8.18
CA GLN A 123 1.84 3.69 9.30
C GLN A 123 1.84 4.42 10.64
N ARG A 124 1.67 3.68 11.71
CA ARG A 124 1.90 4.24 13.04
C ARG A 124 3.38 4.48 13.24
N PRO A 125 3.78 5.61 13.84
CA PRO A 125 5.19 5.85 14.15
C PRO A 125 5.73 4.74 15.04
N ALA A 126 6.99 4.35 14.81
CA ALA A 126 7.68 3.44 15.71
C ALA A 126 7.81 4.10 17.10
N GLN A 127 7.56 3.33 18.16
CA GLN A 127 7.76 3.82 19.52
C GLN A 127 9.24 4.13 19.77
N GLY A 128 9.52 5.31 20.32
CA GLY A 128 10.87 5.73 20.63
C GLY A 128 11.59 6.56 19.56
N ARG A 129 10.87 6.98 18.55
CA ARG A 129 11.37 7.96 17.58
C ARG A 129 11.02 9.37 17.97
#